data_57cf3c01f6302d1d7e3114685c0561f9
#
_entry.id   57cf3c01f6302d1d7e3114685c0561f9
#
_cell.length_a   1.000
_cell.length_b   1.000
_cell.length_c   1.000
_cell.angle_alpha   90.00
_cell.angle_beta   90.00
_cell.angle_gamma   90.00
#
_symmetry.space_group_name_H-M   'P 1'
#
loop_
_entity.id
_entity.type
_entity.pdbx_description
1 polymer ?
#
loop_
_entity_poly.entity_id
_entity_poly.type
_entity_poly.pdbx_seq_one_letter_code
_entity_poly.pdbx_strand_id
1 'polypeptide(L)'
;MEVVLKPILQNIVRKHGYKIFFQKKFSVVESLKGRVPASLANRKTDFIIASNKKFVNIEVNYYAGPGSKPEEIVDSYINRKKELEANGWSFIWITDGNVWKTSKNQLIKAFNELECIFNLEFVRRGLLSEALLRILA
;
A
#
# COMPACT_ATOMS: atom_id res chain seq x y z
N MET A 1 -5.66 10.00 7.61
CA MET A 1 -5.50 9.72 6.15
C MET A 1 -6.33 8.53 5.66
N GLU A 2 -6.42 7.46 6.40
CA GLU A 2 -7.27 6.32 6.03
C GLU A 2 -8.73 6.71 5.83
N VAL A 3 -9.24 7.61 6.66
CA VAL A 3 -10.63 8.11 6.57
C VAL A 3 -10.89 8.77 5.21
N VAL A 4 -9.90 9.48 4.67
CA VAL A 4 -10.00 10.12 3.35
C VAL A 4 -9.89 9.09 2.23
N LEU A 5 -9.02 8.11 2.37
CA LEU A 5 -8.75 7.11 1.34
C LEU A 5 -9.83 6.05 1.22
N LYS A 6 -10.48 5.69 2.32
CA LYS A 6 -11.48 4.62 2.33
C LYS A 6 -12.59 4.83 1.29
N PRO A 7 -13.24 6.00 1.21
CA PRO A 7 -14.27 6.22 0.19
C PRO A 7 -13.72 6.15 -1.25
N ILE A 8 -12.51 6.65 -1.45
CA ILE A 8 -11.86 6.64 -2.77
C ILE A 8 -11.64 5.19 -3.23
N LEU A 9 -11.07 4.36 -2.33
CA LEU A 9 -10.82 2.95 -2.62
C LEU A 9 -12.11 2.16 -2.81
N GLN A 10 -13.12 2.42 -1.98
CA GLN A 10 -14.43 1.78 -2.13
C GLN A 10 -15.06 2.07 -3.47
N ASN A 11 -14.93 3.29 -3.96
CA ASN A 11 -15.46 3.68 -5.27
C ASN A 11 -14.74 2.94 -6.41
N ILE A 12 -13.42 2.85 -6.36
CA ILE A 12 -12.62 2.11 -7.34
C ILE A 12 -13.01 0.64 -7.36
N VAL A 13 -13.10 0.03 -6.19
CA VAL A 13 -13.45 -1.39 -6.01
C VAL A 13 -14.84 -1.68 -6.60
N ARG A 14 -15.82 -0.84 -6.29
CA ARG A 14 -17.19 -1.00 -6.78
C ARG A 14 -17.25 -0.88 -8.30
N LYS A 15 -16.54 0.10 -8.85
CA LYS A 15 -16.55 0.36 -10.29
C LYS A 15 -15.95 -0.80 -11.10
N HIS A 16 -14.95 -1.49 -10.56
CA HIS A 16 -14.21 -2.52 -11.28
C HIS A 16 -14.47 -3.94 -10.78
N GLY A 17 -15.35 -4.12 -9.82
CA GLY A 17 -15.68 -5.45 -9.29
C GLY A 17 -14.60 -6.11 -8.47
N TYR A 18 -13.72 -5.34 -7.86
CA TYR A 18 -12.67 -5.85 -6.97
C TYR A 18 -13.23 -6.11 -5.56
N LYS A 19 -12.46 -6.81 -4.72
CA LYS A 19 -12.74 -6.96 -3.30
C LYS A 19 -11.79 -6.10 -2.49
N ILE A 20 -12.26 -5.56 -1.37
CA ILE A 20 -11.44 -4.76 -0.47
C ILE A 20 -11.58 -5.26 0.96
N PHE A 21 -10.46 -5.28 1.69
CA PHE A 21 -10.41 -5.60 3.10
C PHE A 21 -9.76 -4.44 3.86
N PHE A 22 -10.36 -4.05 4.97
CA PHE A 22 -9.86 -2.97 5.83
C PHE A 22 -9.34 -3.53 7.12
N GLN A 23 -8.17 -3.13 7.55
CA GLN A 23 -7.62 -3.42 8.88
C GLN A 23 -7.71 -4.92 9.19
N LYS A 24 -7.45 -5.76 8.20
CA LYS A 24 -7.45 -7.22 8.33
C LYS A 24 -6.03 -7.76 8.26
N LYS A 25 -5.81 -8.94 8.81
CA LYS A 25 -4.54 -9.64 8.69
C LYS A 25 -4.35 -10.12 7.25
N PHE A 26 -3.10 -10.27 6.83
CA PHE A 26 -2.80 -10.82 5.50
C PHE A 26 -3.48 -12.17 5.27
N SER A 27 -3.62 -12.98 6.31
CA SER A 27 -4.25 -14.31 6.21
C SER A 27 -5.72 -14.27 5.75
N VAL A 28 -6.36 -13.10 5.73
CA VAL A 28 -7.74 -12.98 5.26
C VAL A 28 -7.92 -13.48 3.82
N VAL A 29 -6.88 -13.40 2.99
CA VAL A 29 -6.96 -13.83 1.59
C VAL A 29 -6.87 -15.33 1.40
N GLU A 30 -6.63 -16.11 2.46
CA GLU A 30 -6.62 -17.58 2.38
C GLU A 30 -7.97 -18.12 1.91
N SER A 31 -9.05 -17.45 2.30
CA SER A 31 -10.41 -17.79 1.84
C SER A 31 -10.57 -17.63 0.32
N LEU A 32 -9.71 -16.82 -0.31
CA LEU A 32 -9.66 -16.60 -1.77
C LEU A 32 -8.55 -17.42 -2.44
N LYS A 33 -7.98 -18.39 -1.72
CA LYS A 33 -6.86 -19.23 -2.19
C LYS A 33 -5.61 -18.40 -2.52
N GLY A 34 -5.41 -17.28 -1.83
CA GLY A 34 -4.24 -16.45 -1.99
C GLY A 34 -3.03 -17.01 -1.23
N ARG A 35 -1.83 -16.83 -1.80
CA ARG A 35 -0.59 -17.13 -1.10
C ARG A 35 -0.28 -16.00 -0.13
N VAL A 36 0.08 -16.35 1.08
CA VAL A 36 0.42 -15.38 2.12
C VAL A 36 1.84 -15.65 2.61
N PRO A 37 2.74 -14.65 2.61
CA PRO A 37 4.04 -14.84 3.23
C PRO A 37 3.89 -15.23 4.69
N ALA A 38 4.57 -16.31 5.11
CA ALA A 38 4.44 -16.84 6.46
C ALA A 38 4.77 -15.78 7.52
N SER A 39 5.78 -14.95 7.27
CA SER A 39 6.19 -13.88 8.19
C SER A 39 5.15 -12.76 8.32
N LEU A 40 4.22 -12.62 7.37
CA LEU A 40 3.23 -11.56 7.35
C LEU A 40 1.81 -12.04 7.68
N ALA A 41 1.58 -13.34 7.73
CA ALA A 41 0.21 -13.91 7.82
C ALA A 41 -0.64 -13.31 8.95
N ASN A 42 -0.05 -13.10 10.12
CA ASN A 42 -0.73 -12.55 11.29
C ASN A 42 -0.62 -11.03 11.41
N ARG A 43 0.04 -10.38 10.46
CA ARG A 43 0.20 -8.93 10.49
C ARG A 43 -1.04 -8.25 9.94
N LYS A 44 -1.48 -7.21 10.63
CA LYS A 44 -2.62 -6.39 10.22
C LYS A 44 -2.20 -5.42 9.11
N THR A 45 -3.05 -5.25 8.12
CA THR A 45 -2.83 -4.33 7.00
C THR A 45 -3.77 -3.15 7.12
N ASP A 46 -3.44 -2.04 6.44
CA ASP A 46 -4.41 -0.95 6.29
C ASP A 46 -5.46 -1.35 5.25
N PHE A 47 -5.03 -1.73 4.06
CA PHE A 47 -5.94 -2.18 2.99
C PHE A 47 -5.36 -3.35 2.22
N ILE A 48 -6.23 -4.25 1.79
CA ILE A 48 -5.93 -5.27 0.77
C ILE A 48 -6.98 -5.15 -0.31
N ILE A 49 -6.55 -5.10 -1.57
CA ILE A 49 -7.46 -5.17 -2.72
C ILE A 49 -7.15 -6.45 -3.50
N ALA A 50 -8.20 -7.17 -3.86
CA ALA A 50 -8.10 -8.46 -4.53
C ALA A 50 -8.91 -8.49 -5.81
N SER A 51 -8.34 -9.10 -6.86
CA SER A 51 -9.01 -9.37 -8.13
C SER A 51 -8.35 -10.56 -8.82
N ASN A 52 -9.14 -11.58 -9.18
CA ASN A 52 -8.66 -12.72 -9.99
C ASN A 52 -7.35 -13.35 -9.48
N LYS A 53 -7.26 -13.60 -8.19
CA LYS A 53 -6.07 -14.16 -7.51
C LYS A 53 -4.86 -13.23 -7.51
N LYS A 54 -5.04 -11.96 -7.84
CA LYS A 54 -4.03 -10.92 -7.66
C LYS A 54 -4.38 -10.12 -6.42
N PHE A 55 -3.37 -9.79 -5.65
CA PHE A 55 -3.54 -9.09 -4.37
C PHE A 55 -2.60 -7.90 -4.28
N VAL A 56 -3.11 -6.80 -3.75
CA VAL A 56 -2.34 -5.59 -3.49
C VAL A 56 -2.48 -5.23 -2.02
N ASN A 57 -1.36 -5.05 -1.34
CA ASN A 57 -1.34 -4.45 -0.01
C ASN A 57 -1.12 -2.94 -0.17
N ILE A 58 -1.97 -2.14 0.43
CA ILE A 58 -1.83 -0.68 0.47
C ILE A 58 -1.62 -0.28 1.91
N GLU A 59 -0.50 0.36 2.19
CA GLU A 59 -0.19 0.93 3.50
C GLU A 59 -0.22 2.45 3.43
N VAL A 60 -0.71 3.06 4.51
CA VAL A 60 -1.00 4.49 4.54
C VAL A 60 -0.43 5.11 5.79
N ASN A 61 0.32 6.20 5.64
CA ASN A 61 0.76 6.96 6.81
C ASN A 61 0.90 8.44 6.52
N TYR A 62 0.68 9.21 7.58
CA TYR A 62 0.90 10.65 7.59
C TYR A 62 1.92 10.98 8.67
N TYR A 63 3.02 11.60 8.28
CA TYR A 63 4.10 11.95 9.19
C TYR A 63 4.24 13.47 9.28
N ALA A 64 3.68 14.05 10.34
CA ALA A 64 3.57 15.50 10.46
C ALA A 64 4.75 16.18 11.16
N GLY A 65 5.57 15.46 11.89
CA GLY A 65 6.55 16.10 12.77
C GLY A 65 7.85 15.37 13.00
N PRO A 66 8.76 16.00 13.81
CA PRO A 66 10.10 15.52 14.11
C PRO A 66 10.01 14.31 14.98
N GLY A 67 9.77 13.36 15.15
CA GLY A 67 9.70 12.14 15.94
C GLY A 67 9.50 10.92 15.08
N SER A 68 9.19 11.13 13.83
CA SER A 68 9.10 10.05 12.86
C SER A 68 10.50 9.56 12.49
N LYS A 69 10.62 8.26 12.20
CA LYS A 69 11.88 7.64 11.81
C LYS A 69 11.79 7.20 10.34
N PRO A 70 11.90 8.14 9.40
CA PRO A 70 11.65 7.85 7.98
C PRO A 70 12.59 6.80 7.40
N GLU A 71 13.82 6.71 7.87
CA GLU A 71 14.76 5.70 7.41
C GLU A 71 14.28 4.28 7.77
N GLU A 72 13.89 4.06 9.01
CA GLU A 72 13.38 2.76 9.47
C GLU A 72 12.10 2.37 8.74
N ILE A 73 11.22 3.36 8.49
CA ILE A 73 9.96 3.14 7.81
C ILE A 73 10.21 2.74 6.36
N VAL A 74 11.06 3.46 5.65
CA VAL A 74 11.40 3.17 4.26
C VAL A 74 12.01 1.78 4.14
N ASP A 75 12.98 1.46 4.99
CA ASP A 75 13.64 0.15 4.98
C ASP A 75 12.65 -0.98 5.27
N SER A 76 11.74 -0.78 6.23
CA SER A 76 10.69 -1.74 6.57
C SER A 76 9.79 -2.03 5.37
N TYR A 77 9.37 -1.00 4.64
CA TYR A 77 8.49 -1.17 3.49
C TYR A 77 9.21 -1.74 2.26
N ILE A 78 10.48 -1.43 2.08
CA ILE A 78 11.29 -2.07 1.04
C ILE A 78 11.35 -3.58 1.28
N ASN A 79 11.58 -3.99 2.52
CA ASN A 79 11.61 -5.41 2.89
C ASN A 79 10.24 -6.07 2.70
N ARG A 80 9.17 -5.39 3.09
CA ARG A 80 7.81 -5.88 2.89
C ARG A 80 7.48 -6.09 1.42
N LYS A 81 7.85 -5.14 0.57
CA LYS A 81 7.66 -5.25 -0.87
C LYS A 81 8.33 -6.50 -1.41
N LYS A 82 9.57 -6.76 -1.02
CA LYS A 82 10.31 -7.95 -1.46
C LYS A 82 9.61 -9.24 -1.07
N GLU A 83 9.16 -9.35 0.18
CA GLU A 83 8.43 -10.53 0.65
C GLU A 83 7.11 -10.72 -0.08
N LEU A 84 6.38 -9.63 -0.28
CA LEU A 84 5.09 -9.67 -0.99
C LEU A 84 5.27 -10.08 -2.44
N GLU A 85 6.21 -9.49 -3.16
CA GLU A 85 6.48 -9.82 -4.56
C GLU A 85 6.90 -11.28 -4.74
N ALA A 86 7.67 -11.81 -3.80
CA ALA A 86 8.05 -13.23 -3.82
C ALA A 86 6.84 -14.17 -3.70
N ASN A 87 5.70 -13.67 -3.23
CA ASN A 87 4.46 -14.42 -3.11
C ASN A 87 3.38 -13.97 -4.10
N GLY A 88 3.77 -13.20 -5.11
CA GLY A 88 2.85 -12.77 -6.17
C GLY A 88 1.99 -11.56 -5.84
N TRP A 89 2.27 -10.86 -4.75
CA TRP A 89 1.57 -9.64 -4.38
C TRP A 89 2.24 -8.40 -4.96
N SER A 90 1.48 -7.33 -5.03
CA SER A 90 2.00 -5.98 -5.25
C SER A 90 1.87 -5.14 -3.99
N PHE A 91 2.67 -4.10 -3.87
CA PHE A 91 2.68 -3.22 -2.72
C PHE A 91 2.57 -1.76 -3.16
N ILE A 92 1.69 -1.01 -2.51
CA ILE A 92 1.51 0.42 -2.73
C ILE A 92 1.63 1.12 -1.39
N TRP A 93 2.42 2.19 -1.35
CA TRP A 93 2.55 3.03 -0.17
C TRP A 93 1.99 4.42 -0.46
N ILE A 94 1.05 4.84 0.38
CA ILE A 94 0.48 6.18 0.32
C ILE A 94 0.97 6.92 1.56
N THR A 95 1.77 7.95 1.35
CA THR A 95 2.37 8.70 2.44
C THR A 95 2.32 10.20 2.17
N ASP A 96 2.15 10.96 3.23
CA ASP A 96 2.15 12.41 3.17
C ASP A 96 2.63 12.98 4.50
N GLY A 97 2.83 14.29 4.56
CA GLY A 97 3.22 14.96 5.77
C GLY A 97 4.55 15.70 5.66
N ASN A 98 4.77 16.59 6.62
CA ASN A 98 5.91 17.52 6.59
C ASN A 98 7.27 16.85 6.79
N VAL A 99 7.33 15.66 7.37
CA VAL A 99 8.59 14.94 7.59
C VAL A 99 9.38 14.75 6.29
N TRP A 100 8.69 14.60 5.17
CA TRP A 100 9.33 14.37 3.87
C TRP A 100 10.03 15.60 3.31
N LYS A 101 9.71 16.80 3.81
CA LYS A 101 10.41 18.03 3.43
C LYS A 101 11.84 18.07 3.99
N THR A 102 12.05 17.46 5.16
CA THR A 102 13.35 17.40 5.82
C THR A 102 14.08 16.09 5.58
N SER A 103 13.39 15.06 5.08
CA SER A 103 13.94 13.73 4.86
C SER A 103 13.93 13.36 3.39
N LYS A 104 14.37 14.28 2.53
CA LYS A 104 14.35 14.12 1.07
C LYS A 104 15.15 12.91 0.58
N ASN A 105 16.29 12.62 1.20
CA ASN A 105 17.13 11.50 0.79
C ASN A 105 16.41 10.16 1.01
N GLN A 106 15.67 10.03 2.11
CA GLN A 106 14.89 8.84 2.39
C GLN A 106 13.71 8.71 1.42
N LEU A 107 13.07 9.81 1.06
CA LEU A 107 12.00 9.81 0.09
C LEU A 107 12.51 9.40 -1.30
N ILE A 108 13.68 9.91 -1.72
CA ILE A 108 14.32 9.51 -2.98
C ILE A 108 14.62 8.02 -2.98
N LYS A 109 15.16 7.48 -1.88
CA LYS A 109 15.39 6.05 -1.73
C LYS A 109 14.09 5.26 -1.89
N ALA A 110 13.01 5.73 -1.26
CA ALA A 110 11.70 5.10 -1.37
C ALA A 110 11.22 5.09 -2.83
N PHE A 111 11.32 6.19 -3.55
CA PHE A 111 10.94 6.25 -4.97
C PHE A 111 11.76 5.29 -5.84
N ASN A 112 13.04 5.12 -5.53
CA ASN A 112 13.90 4.23 -6.32
C ASN A 112 13.61 2.76 -6.06
N GLU A 113 13.25 2.40 -4.84
CA GLU A 113 13.06 1.00 -4.42
C GLU A 113 11.60 0.56 -4.42
N LEU A 114 10.67 1.49 -4.25
CA LEU A 114 9.23 1.24 -4.23
C LEU A 114 8.61 1.86 -5.49
N GLU A 115 8.17 1.03 -6.41
CA GLU A 115 7.64 1.52 -7.69
C GLU A 115 6.34 2.31 -7.54
N CYS A 116 5.52 1.97 -6.54
CA CYS A 116 4.22 2.59 -6.32
C CYS A 116 4.19 3.31 -4.97
N ILE A 117 4.53 4.58 -5.00
CA ILE A 117 4.45 5.47 -3.84
C ILE A 117 3.70 6.75 -4.26
N PHE A 118 2.68 7.12 -3.49
CA PHE A 118 1.82 8.26 -3.81
C PHE A 118 1.58 9.13 -2.59
N ASN A 119 1.37 10.42 -2.82
CA ASN A 119 0.77 11.32 -1.83
C ASN A 119 -0.73 11.49 -2.13
N LEU A 120 -1.44 12.20 -1.26
CA LEU A 120 -2.88 12.42 -1.43
C LEU A 120 -3.22 13.17 -2.72
N GLU A 121 -2.39 14.10 -3.13
CA GLU A 121 -2.60 14.85 -4.37
C GLU A 121 -2.61 13.93 -5.58
N PHE A 122 -1.64 13.03 -5.68
CA PHE A 122 -1.57 12.06 -6.76
C PHE A 122 -2.75 11.08 -6.72
N VAL A 123 -3.17 10.67 -5.52
CA VAL A 123 -4.37 9.84 -5.37
C VAL A 123 -5.61 10.55 -5.94
N ARG A 124 -5.79 11.82 -5.59
CA ARG A 124 -6.92 12.62 -6.08
C ARG A 124 -6.88 12.86 -7.58
N ARG A 125 -5.70 12.87 -8.18
CA ARG A 125 -5.53 12.99 -9.63
C ARG A 125 -5.75 11.69 -10.39
N GLY A 126 -6.11 10.62 -9.71
CA GLY A 126 -6.43 9.35 -10.35
C GLY A 126 -5.26 8.41 -10.58
N LEU A 127 -4.06 8.75 -10.11
CA LEU A 127 -2.87 7.90 -10.31
C LEU A 127 -2.97 6.57 -9.57
N LEU A 128 -3.57 6.56 -8.38
CA LEU A 128 -3.82 5.31 -7.66
C LEU A 128 -4.78 4.40 -8.42
N SER A 129 -5.85 4.96 -8.96
CA SER A 129 -6.81 4.21 -9.76
C SER A 129 -6.14 3.58 -10.99
N GLU A 130 -5.31 4.34 -11.71
CA GLU A 130 -4.56 3.84 -12.86
C GLU A 130 -3.60 2.71 -12.47
N ALA A 131 -2.88 2.87 -11.36
CA ALA A 131 -1.96 1.85 -10.88
C ALA A 131 -2.70 0.55 -10.53
N LEU A 132 -3.83 0.64 -9.84
CA LEU A 132 -4.64 -0.52 -9.49
C LEU A 132 -5.19 -1.24 -10.72
N LEU A 133 -5.66 -0.50 -11.72
CA LEU A 133 -6.13 -1.09 -12.97
C LEU A 133 -5.02 -1.86 -13.67
N ARG A 134 -3.82 -1.32 -13.69
CA ARG A 134 -2.66 -1.97 -14.32
C ARG A 134 -2.22 -3.23 -13.56
N ILE A 135 -2.16 -3.15 -12.25
CA ILE A 135 -1.71 -4.25 -11.39
C ILE A 135 -2.72 -5.40 -11.40
N LEU A 136 -4.01 -5.08 -11.35
CA LEU A 136 -5.08 -6.06 -11.18
C LEU A 136 -5.72 -6.50 -12.51
N ALA A 137 -5.18 -6.06 -13.59
CA ALA A 137 -5.67 -6.43 -14.93
C ALA A 137 -5.60 -7.94 -15.22
#